data_76f09ea69f9b08c9a41ff29db59b44b7
#
_entry.id   76f09ea69f9b08c9a41ff29db59b44b7
#
_cell.length_a   1.000
_cell.length_b   1.000
_cell.length_c   1.000
_cell.angle_alpha   90.00
_cell.angle_beta   90.00
_cell.angle_gamma   90.00
#
_symmetry.space_group_name_H-M   'P 1'
#
loop_
_entity.id
_entity.type
_entity.pdbx_description
1 polymer ?
#
loop_
_entity_poly.entity_id
_entity_poly.type
_entity_poly.pdbx_seq_one_letter_code
_entity_poly.pdbx_strand_id
1 'polypeptide(L)'
;MATLSSLKLVAAKKPANKDPVLHRRGKLSTKIIEQLNYARALNSGELYAPTRIKTVTNSDGERVQVTRTKKIRPWWFTEGSKVFLQVRYGAKVLMLNGKSNAIECANPDSLISALETINTIVLDGSLDEQITAASGQIRGGFNR
;
A
#
# COMPACT_ATOMS: atom_id res chain seq x y z
N MET A 1 -6.56 51.06 -9.29
CA MET A 1 -7.57 50.03 -8.97
C MET A 1 -7.18 48.71 -9.64
N ALA A 2 -7.22 47.63 -8.86
CA ALA A 2 -7.02 46.30 -9.43
C ALA A 2 -8.18 45.90 -10.32
N THR A 3 -7.93 45.45 -11.53
CA THR A 3 -8.95 45.02 -12.49
C THR A 3 -8.56 43.68 -13.08
N LEU A 4 -9.50 42.94 -13.63
CA LEU A 4 -9.23 41.69 -14.33
C LEU A 4 -8.29 41.87 -15.52
N SER A 5 -8.30 43.07 -16.14
CA SER A 5 -7.38 43.36 -17.26
C SER A 5 -5.92 43.47 -16.84
N SER A 6 -5.64 43.61 -15.52
CA SER A 6 -4.26 43.62 -15.03
C SER A 6 -3.69 42.18 -14.88
N LEU A 7 -4.53 41.16 -15.05
CA LEU A 7 -4.14 39.75 -14.94
C LEU A 7 -4.11 39.14 -16.33
N LYS A 8 -3.20 38.20 -16.52
CA LYS A 8 -3.19 37.42 -17.76
C LYS A 8 -4.17 36.24 -17.57
N LEU A 9 -5.34 36.39 -18.17
CA LEU A 9 -6.39 35.38 -18.07
C LEU A 9 -6.20 34.33 -19.18
N VAL A 10 -6.20 33.07 -18.79
CA VAL A 10 -6.03 31.95 -19.71
C VAL A 10 -7.00 30.85 -19.36
N ALA A 11 -7.38 30.06 -20.35
CA ALA A 11 -8.12 28.83 -20.10
C ALA A 11 -7.12 27.75 -19.73
N ALA A 12 -7.30 27.13 -18.56
CA ALA A 12 -6.44 26.06 -18.11
C ALA A 12 -7.25 24.98 -17.41
N LYS A 13 -6.88 23.76 -17.65
CA LYS A 13 -7.48 22.61 -17.00
C LYS A 13 -6.40 21.91 -16.17
N LYS A 14 -6.70 21.67 -14.89
CA LYS A 14 -5.78 20.96 -14.04
C LYS A 14 -5.57 19.54 -14.60
N PRO A 15 -4.33 19.09 -14.80
CA PRO A 15 -4.10 17.73 -15.26
C PRO A 15 -4.75 16.72 -14.31
N ALA A 16 -5.63 15.88 -14.86
CA ALA A 16 -6.37 14.91 -14.08
C ALA A 16 -5.51 13.68 -13.75
N ASN A 17 -4.47 13.44 -14.53
CA ASN A 17 -3.69 12.21 -14.45
C ASN A 17 -2.37 12.45 -13.75
N LYS A 18 -2.25 11.90 -12.53
CA LYS A 18 -0.95 11.64 -11.96
C LYS A 18 -0.31 10.50 -12.77
N ASP A 19 1.02 10.46 -12.81
CA ASP A 19 1.73 9.36 -13.45
C ASP A 19 1.24 8.03 -12.83
N PRO A 20 0.65 7.11 -13.62
CA PRO A 20 0.11 5.86 -13.06
C PRO A 20 1.18 5.00 -12.40
N VAL A 21 2.40 5.02 -12.91
CA VAL A 21 3.52 4.25 -12.35
C VAL A 21 3.88 4.78 -10.98
N LEU A 22 4.05 6.10 -10.84
CA LEU A 22 4.36 6.73 -9.55
C LEU A 22 3.23 6.53 -8.54
N HIS A 23 1.99 6.59 -9.00
CA HIS A 23 0.83 6.34 -8.15
C HIS A 23 0.83 4.92 -7.59
N ARG A 24 1.12 3.93 -8.44
CA ARG A 24 1.19 2.53 -8.01
C ARG A 24 2.33 2.29 -7.04
N ARG A 25 3.50 2.88 -7.29
CA ARG A 25 4.64 2.80 -6.35
C ARG A 25 4.26 3.34 -4.98
N GLY A 26 3.67 4.53 -4.94
CA GLY A 26 3.26 5.17 -3.70
C GLY A 26 2.21 4.36 -2.95
N LYS A 27 1.23 3.82 -3.65
CA LYS A 27 0.20 2.98 -3.08
C LYS A 27 0.79 1.72 -2.44
N LEU A 28 1.69 1.04 -3.14
CA LEU A 28 2.34 -0.15 -2.62
C LEU A 28 3.28 0.19 -1.46
N SER A 29 4.06 1.27 -1.58
CA SER A 29 4.96 1.71 -0.52
C SER A 29 4.20 1.99 0.78
N THR A 30 3.04 2.63 0.70
CA THR A 30 2.18 2.89 1.86
C THR A 30 1.79 1.58 2.55
N LYS A 31 1.44 0.57 1.78
CA LYS A 31 1.10 -0.75 2.33
C LYS A 31 2.31 -1.47 2.92
N ILE A 32 3.46 -1.34 2.29
CA ILE A 32 4.71 -1.92 2.82
C ILE A 32 5.07 -1.28 4.17
N ILE A 33 4.95 0.04 4.28
CA ILE A 33 5.21 0.77 5.53
C ILE A 33 4.25 0.29 6.63
N GLU A 34 2.98 0.07 6.30
CA GLU A 34 2.00 -0.47 7.23
C GLU A 34 2.43 -1.85 7.75
N GLN A 35 2.87 -2.74 6.85
CA GLN A 35 3.37 -4.06 7.23
C GLN A 35 4.65 -3.95 8.05
N LEU A 36 5.52 -3.02 7.71
CA LEU A 36 6.76 -2.78 8.43
C LEU A 36 6.50 -2.33 9.87
N ASN A 37 5.57 -1.41 10.07
CA ASN A 37 5.17 -0.95 11.40
C ASN A 37 4.56 -2.07 12.23
N TYR A 38 3.76 -2.92 11.59
CA TYR A 38 3.17 -4.10 12.24
C TYR A 38 4.27 -5.09 12.68
N ALA A 39 5.21 -5.37 11.79
CA ALA A 39 6.31 -6.29 12.10
C ALA A 39 7.20 -5.75 13.24
N ARG A 40 7.49 -4.45 13.23
CA ARG A 40 8.27 -3.81 14.30
C ARG A 40 7.55 -3.88 15.65
N ALA A 41 6.25 -3.63 15.65
CA ALA A 41 5.45 -3.73 16.87
C ALA A 41 5.44 -5.13 17.43
N LEU A 42 5.26 -6.14 16.58
CA LEU A 42 5.31 -7.55 17.01
C LEU A 42 6.68 -7.92 17.58
N ASN A 43 7.75 -7.43 16.95
CA ASN A 43 9.11 -7.73 17.39
C ASN A 43 9.45 -7.10 18.74
N SER A 44 8.88 -5.92 19.05
CA SER A 44 9.06 -5.27 20.32
C SER A 44 8.00 -5.63 21.38
N GLY A 45 7.06 -6.50 21.03
CA GLY A 45 6.00 -6.92 21.93
C GLY A 45 4.89 -5.90 22.13
N GLU A 46 4.83 -4.88 21.29
CA GLU A 46 3.80 -3.85 21.35
C GLU A 46 2.56 -4.24 20.56
N LEU A 47 1.42 -3.73 21.00
CA LEU A 47 0.17 -3.89 20.25
C LEU A 47 0.11 -2.86 19.12
N TYR A 48 -0.01 -3.31 17.89
CA TYR A 48 -0.22 -2.45 16.74
C TYR A 48 -1.71 -2.39 16.40
N ALA A 49 -2.34 -1.28 16.74
CA ALA A 49 -3.78 -1.09 16.55
C ALA A 49 -4.04 0.27 15.88
N PRO A 50 -3.68 0.42 14.61
CA PRO A 50 -3.94 1.70 13.91
C PRO A 50 -5.45 1.90 13.78
N THR A 51 -5.86 3.17 13.79
CA THR A 51 -7.26 3.54 13.70
C THR A 51 -7.52 4.28 12.40
N ARG A 52 -8.78 4.26 11.98
CA ARG A 52 -9.26 5.07 10.86
C ARG A 52 -10.59 5.68 11.23
N ILE A 53 -10.88 6.84 10.66
CA ILE A 53 -12.16 7.49 10.81
C ILE A 53 -13.11 6.96 9.73
N LYS A 54 -14.25 6.48 10.15
CA LYS A 54 -15.29 5.96 9.26
C LYS A 54 -16.59 6.73 9.48
N THR A 55 -17.25 7.12 8.41
CA THR A 55 -18.58 7.72 8.48
C THR A 55 -19.62 6.60 8.51
N VAL A 56 -20.46 6.60 9.54
CA VAL A 56 -21.55 5.63 9.68
C VAL A 56 -22.85 6.39 9.91
N THR A 57 -23.97 5.75 9.57
CA THR A 57 -25.30 6.29 9.85
C THR A 57 -25.76 5.75 11.20
N ASN A 58 -26.10 6.65 12.13
CA ASN A 58 -26.59 6.25 13.45
C ASN A 58 -28.08 5.86 13.39
N SER A 59 -28.65 5.48 14.54
CA SER A 59 -30.06 5.07 14.64
C SER A 59 -31.04 6.19 14.28
N ASP A 60 -30.63 7.45 14.38
CA ASP A 60 -31.45 8.61 14.04
C ASP A 60 -31.35 9.01 12.56
N GLY A 61 -30.60 8.26 11.77
CA GLY A 61 -30.39 8.55 10.35
C GLY A 61 -29.32 9.60 10.07
N GLU A 62 -28.61 10.07 11.08
CA GLU A 62 -27.57 11.07 10.95
C GLU A 62 -26.23 10.40 10.61
N ARG A 63 -25.42 11.08 9.79
CA ARG A 63 -24.06 10.62 9.49
C ARG A 63 -23.12 11.15 10.57
N VAL A 64 -22.45 10.23 11.24
CA VAL A 64 -21.48 10.55 12.27
C VAL A 64 -20.13 9.90 11.95
N GLN A 65 -19.07 10.54 12.38
CA GLN A 65 -17.72 9.99 12.22
C GLN A 65 -17.37 9.18 13.47
N VAL A 66 -16.94 7.97 13.28
CA VAL A 66 -16.49 7.09 14.36
C VAL A 66 -15.07 6.61 14.08
N THR A 67 -14.31 6.44 15.16
CA THR A 67 -12.96 5.88 15.05
C THR A 67 -13.04 4.37 15.19
N ARG A 68 -12.52 3.65 14.20
CA ARG A 68 -12.51 2.20 14.19
C ARG A 68 -11.08 1.69 14.15
N THR A 69 -10.80 0.61 14.85
CA THR A 69 -9.52 -0.06 14.74
C THR A 69 -9.39 -0.72 13.38
N LYS A 70 -8.30 -0.44 12.69
CA LYS A 70 -8.03 -1.03 11.38
C LYS A 70 -7.41 -2.41 11.59
N LYS A 71 -8.01 -3.42 11.00
CA LYS A 71 -7.49 -4.77 11.04
C LYS A 71 -6.48 -4.96 9.92
N ILE A 72 -5.25 -5.31 10.28
CA ILE A 72 -4.16 -5.52 9.31
C ILE A 72 -3.90 -7.01 9.22
N ARG A 73 -3.90 -7.52 7.98
CA ARG A 73 -3.53 -8.90 7.71
C ARG A 73 -2.03 -8.95 7.41
N PRO A 74 -1.25 -9.76 8.13
CA PRO A 74 0.17 -9.85 7.85
C PRO A 74 0.42 -10.48 6.47
N TRP A 75 1.45 -9.97 5.79
CA TRP A 75 1.89 -10.50 4.50
C TRP A 75 2.86 -11.66 4.65
N TRP A 76 3.13 -12.07 5.85
CA TRP A 76 4.06 -13.15 6.14
C TRP A 76 3.38 -14.26 6.91
N PHE A 77 3.95 -15.44 6.81
CA PHE A 77 3.53 -16.60 7.59
C PHE A 77 4.76 -17.37 8.03
N THR A 78 4.61 -18.13 9.10
CA THR A 78 5.69 -18.95 9.64
C THR A 78 5.47 -20.41 9.24
N GLU A 79 6.51 -21.05 8.74
CA GLU A 79 6.51 -22.48 8.44
C GLU A 79 7.79 -23.07 8.99
N GLY A 80 7.68 -23.97 9.96
CA GLY A 80 8.82 -24.47 10.71
C GLY A 80 9.47 -23.34 11.51
N SER A 81 10.77 -23.15 11.32
CA SER A 81 11.53 -22.09 11.99
C SER A 81 11.73 -20.86 11.12
N LYS A 82 11.12 -20.83 9.94
CA LYS A 82 11.33 -19.78 8.94
C LYS A 82 10.07 -18.94 8.73
N VAL A 83 10.26 -17.68 8.36
CA VAL A 83 9.21 -16.75 8.01
C VAL A 83 9.24 -16.51 6.51
N PHE A 84 8.08 -16.57 5.85
CA PHE A 84 7.96 -16.31 4.41
C PHE A 84 7.13 -15.06 4.21
N LEU A 85 7.71 -14.08 3.52
CA LEU A 85 7.06 -12.80 3.20
C LEU A 85 6.56 -12.83 1.76
N GLN A 86 5.27 -12.53 1.57
CA GLN A 86 4.68 -12.38 0.24
C GLN A 86 4.23 -10.94 0.07
N VAL A 87 4.87 -10.21 -0.84
CA VAL A 87 4.49 -8.83 -1.14
C VAL A 87 3.22 -8.84 -1.99
N ARG A 88 2.22 -8.06 -1.58
CA ARG A 88 0.93 -8.02 -2.27
C ARG A 88 0.64 -6.65 -2.85
N TYR A 89 0.08 -6.64 -4.05
CA TYR A 89 -0.53 -5.45 -4.64
C TYR A 89 -2.04 -5.70 -4.69
N GLY A 90 -2.79 -5.01 -3.83
CA GLY A 90 -4.20 -5.30 -3.66
C GLY A 90 -4.39 -6.74 -3.17
N ALA A 91 -5.19 -7.52 -3.87
CA ALA A 91 -5.46 -8.93 -3.54
C ALA A 91 -4.46 -9.90 -4.18
N LYS A 92 -3.53 -9.42 -5.01
CA LYS A 92 -2.59 -10.28 -5.74
C LYS A 92 -1.23 -10.32 -5.08
N VAL A 93 -0.68 -11.54 -4.97
CA VAL A 93 0.71 -11.72 -4.56
C VAL A 93 1.60 -11.41 -5.76
N LEU A 94 2.62 -10.55 -5.56
CA LEU A 94 3.55 -10.21 -6.61
C LEU A 94 4.52 -11.35 -6.88
N MET A 95 4.72 -11.65 -8.15
CA MET A 95 5.82 -12.50 -8.58
C MET A 95 7.06 -11.64 -8.61
N LEU A 96 7.99 -11.89 -7.69
CA LEU A 96 9.21 -11.09 -7.54
C LEU A 96 10.20 -11.37 -8.67
N ASN A 97 10.19 -12.61 -9.14
CA ASN A 97 10.83 -13.01 -10.39
C ASN A 97 9.93 -14.04 -11.08
N GLY A 98 10.34 -14.61 -12.17
CA GLY A 98 9.50 -15.53 -12.95
C GLY A 98 9.04 -16.78 -12.20
N LYS A 99 9.59 -17.08 -11.03
CA LYS A 99 9.32 -18.32 -10.29
C LYS A 99 9.02 -18.09 -8.80
N SER A 100 9.44 -16.97 -8.24
CA SER A 100 9.37 -16.74 -6.80
C SER A 100 8.35 -15.69 -6.44
N ASN A 101 7.46 -16.02 -5.52
CA ASN A 101 6.43 -15.12 -4.99
C ASN A 101 6.59 -14.86 -3.50
N ALA A 102 7.68 -15.31 -2.89
CA ALA A 102 7.92 -15.16 -1.46
C ALA A 102 9.39 -14.93 -1.17
N ILE A 103 9.66 -14.26 -0.06
CA ILE A 103 11.00 -14.03 0.46
C ILE A 103 11.14 -14.83 1.73
N GLU A 104 12.17 -15.68 1.78
CA GLU A 104 12.48 -16.49 2.96
C GLU A 104 13.27 -15.64 3.96
N CYS A 105 12.80 -15.57 5.19
CA CYS A 105 13.41 -14.84 6.28
C CYS A 105 13.74 -15.81 7.41
N ALA A 106 14.95 -15.70 7.96
CA ALA A 106 15.40 -16.62 9.01
C ALA A 106 14.74 -16.31 10.36
N ASN A 107 14.41 -15.03 10.62
CA ASN A 107 13.89 -14.58 11.90
C ASN A 107 13.09 -13.26 11.70
N PRO A 108 12.42 -12.74 12.76
CA PRO A 108 11.66 -11.47 12.64
C PRO A 108 12.51 -10.27 12.25
N ASP A 109 13.76 -10.21 12.65
CA ASP A 109 14.66 -9.11 12.26
C ASP A 109 14.95 -9.14 10.76
N SER A 110 15.14 -10.32 10.19
CA SER A 110 15.30 -10.51 8.75
C SER A 110 14.04 -10.10 7.99
N LEU A 111 12.86 -10.36 8.55
CA LEU A 111 11.58 -9.92 7.98
C LEU A 111 11.51 -8.40 7.88
N ILE A 112 11.88 -7.70 8.94
CA ILE A 112 11.89 -6.23 8.97
C ILE A 112 12.87 -5.70 7.92
N SER A 113 14.08 -6.25 7.86
CA SER A 113 15.09 -5.87 6.85
C SER A 113 14.59 -6.11 5.43
N ALA A 114 13.90 -7.24 5.21
CA ALA A 114 13.34 -7.56 3.89
C ALA A 114 12.26 -6.56 3.49
N LEU A 115 11.38 -6.17 4.42
CA LEU A 115 10.35 -5.17 4.15
C LEU A 115 10.97 -3.81 3.81
N GLU A 116 11.99 -3.38 4.53
CA GLU A 116 12.71 -2.14 4.24
C GLU A 116 13.36 -2.18 2.84
N THR A 117 14.01 -3.28 2.52
CA THR A 117 14.65 -3.49 1.21
C THR A 117 13.62 -3.45 0.09
N ILE A 118 12.49 -4.15 0.25
CA ILE A 118 11.43 -4.17 -0.75
C ILE A 118 10.85 -2.76 -0.96
N ASN A 119 10.67 -1.99 0.12
CA ASN A 119 10.19 -0.62 -0.01
C ASN A 119 11.14 0.23 -0.86
N THR A 120 12.44 0.12 -0.63
CA THR A 120 13.46 0.81 -1.43
C THR A 120 13.41 0.37 -2.90
N ILE A 121 13.29 -0.92 -3.15
CA ILE A 121 13.21 -1.49 -4.51
C ILE A 121 11.95 -1.00 -5.24
N VAL A 122 10.81 -0.95 -4.55
CA VAL A 122 9.57 -0.43 -5.13
C VAL A 122 9.73 1.04 -5.52
N LEU A 123 10.31 1.85 -4.63
CA LEU A 123 10.47 3.28 -4.87
C LEU A 123 11.49 3.59 -5.98
N ASP A 124 12.48 2.73 -6.20
CA ASP A 124 13.44 2.93 -7.28
C ASP A 124 12.94 2.44 -8.65
N GLY A 125 11.79 1.78 -8.69
CA GLY A 125 11.16 1.33 -9.92
C GLY A 125 11.52 -0.08 -10.38
N SER A 126 12.31 -0.81 -9.62
CA SER A 126 12.76 -2.16 -10.01
C SER A 126 11.63 -3.19 -10.08
N LEU A 127 10.48 -2.94 -9.44
CA LEU A 127 9.32 -3.83 -9.47
C LEU A 127 8.16 -3.30 -10.33
N ASP A 128 8.35 -2.27 -11.13
CA ASP A 128 7.28 -1.64 -11.91
C ASP A 128 6.58 -2.63 -12.83
N GLU A 129 7.31 -3.52 -13.49
CA GLU A 129 6.72 -4.53 -14.38
C GLU A 129 5.81 -5.49 -13.63
N GLN A 130 6.25 -5.96 -12.47
CA GLN A 130 5.49 -6.87 -11.63
C GLN A 130 4.23 -6.19 -11.10
N ILE A 131 4.33 -4.94 -10.69
CA ILE A 131 3.20 -4.15 -10.21
C ILE A 131 2.20 -3.92 -11.34
N THR A 132 2.67 -3.57 -12.53
CA THR A 132 1.82 -3.36 -13.69
C THR A 132 1.07 -4.63 -14.07
N ALA A 133 1.75 -5.77 -14.06
CA ALA A 133 1.14 -7.07 -14.34
C ALA A 133 0.04 -7.41 -13.32
N ALA A 134 0.32 -7.21 -12.03
CA ALA A 134 -0.66 -7.46 -10.97
C ALA A 134 -1.88 -6.53 -11.11
N SER A 135 -1.65 -5.25 -11.40
CA SER A 135 -2.71 -4.27 -11.61
C SER A 135 -3.61 -4.66 -12.79
N GLY A 136 -3.02 -5.13 -13.88
CA GLY A 136 -3.75 -5.61 -15.06
C GLY A 136 -4.61 -6.82 -14.76
N GLN A 137 -4.11 -7.77 -14.00
CA GLN A 137 -4.85 -8.96 -13.58
C GLN A 137 -6.06 -8.60 -12.72
N ILE A 138 -5.91 -7.65 -11.80
CA ILE A 138 -7.01 -7.18 -10.95
C ILE A 138 -8.09 -6.54 -11.81
N ARG A 139 -7.73 -5.65 -12.75
CA ARG A 139 -8.68 -5.01 -13.66
C ARG A 139 -9.40 -6.02 -14.54
N GLY A 140 -8.68 -7.00 -15.08
CA GLY A 140 -9.25 -8.06 -15.90
C GLY A 140 -10.30 -8.86 -15.15
N GLY A 141 -10.11 -9.07 -13.84
CA GLY A 141 -11.08 -9.74 -12.98
C GLY A 141 -12.38 -8.95 -12.81
N PHE A 142 -12.30 -7.62 -12.78
CA PHE A 142 -13.49 -6.77 -12.63
C PHE A 142 -14.29 -6.59 -13.91
N ASN A 143 -13.70 -6.82 -15.08
CA ASN A 143 -14.33 -6.61 -16.38
C ASN A 143 -15.01 -7.86 -16.95
N ARG A 144 -15.18 -8.88 -16.17
CA ARG A 144 -15.87 -10.12 -16.58
C ARG A 144 -17.35 -10.06 -16.30
#